data_36e11e0dc763336e0923b0c1f66312be
#
_entry.id   36e11e0dc763336e0923b0c1f66312be
#
_cell.length_a   1.000
_cell.length_b   1.000
_cell.length_c   1.000
_cell.angle_alpha   90.00
_cell.angle_beta   90.00
_cell.angle_gamma   90.00
#
_symmetry.space_group_name_H-M   'P 1'
#
loop_
_entity.id
_entity.type
_entity.pdbx_description
1 polymer ?
#
loop_
_entity_poly.entity_id
_entity_poly.type
_entity_poly.pdbx_seq_one_letter_code
_entity_poly.pdbx_strand_id
1 'polypeptide(L)'
;MPELTLYNGDCLEIMKELPEKSVDLIICDLPYGCLATQGTTSKMYTNKGEGQNGCSWDIKIDLKAFWEQVRRIRKNEHTPTIHFCTTKFGYELIQSNEAEFRYDLVWDKQRGVSFLTANKMPMRSHEMIYVFSKAGAFYERKDIEGDFKKFEAKDTKWESNLMTPPTGRHIK
;
A
#
# COMPACT_ATOMS: atom_id res chain seq x y z
N MET A 1 24.15 10.74 -14.63
CA MET A 1 23.27 9.55 -14.66
C MET A 1 22.67 9.41 -13.27
N PRO A 2 21.46 8.91 -13.11
CA PRO A 2 20.92 8.64 -11.78
C PRO A 2 21.83 7.63 -11.07
N GLU A 3 22.13 7.88 -9.82
CA GLU A 3 22.90 6.99 -8.97
C GLU A 3 21.97 5.97 -8.33
N LEU A 4 22.38 4.69 -8.30
CA LEU A 4 21.67 3.62 -7.63
C LEU A 4 22.53 3.06 -6.49
N THR A 5 22.01 3.13 -5.29
CA THR A 5 22.64 2.52 -4.11
C THR A 5 21.77 1.37 -3.60
N LEU A 6 22.38 0.20 -3.38
CA LEU A 6 21.72 -0.98 -2.84
C LEU A 6 22.23 -1.28 -1.43
N TYR A 7 21.31 -1.50 -0.51
CA TYR A 7 21.59 -1.90 0.86
C TYR A 7 21.05 -3.30 1.12
N ASN A 8 21.80 -4.13 1.82
CA ASN A 8 21.38 -5.45 2.27
C ASN A 8 21.47 -5.52 3.79
N GLY A 9 20.34 -5.57 4.46
CA GLY A 9 20.25 -5.60 5.93
C GLY A 9 18.86 -5.27 6.46
N ASP A 10 18.76 -5.11 7.77
CA ASP A 10 17.54 -4.67 8.42
C ASP A 10 17.23 -3.22 8.01
N CYS A 11 16.04 -3.01 7.47
CA CYS A 11 15.65 -1.68 6.98
C CYS A 11 15.60 -0.62 8.09
N LEU A 12 15.27 -1.00 9.34
CA LEU A 12 15.23 -0.06 10.45
C LEU A 12 16.64 0.43 10.83
N GLU A 13 17.65 -0.46 10.74
CA GLU A 13 19.05 -0.08 10.98
C GLU A 13 19.58 0.77 9.81
N ILE A 14 19.34 0.36 8.58
CA ILE A 14 19.78 1.10 7.38
C ILE A 14 19.14 2.49 7.33
N MET A 15 17.86 2.60 7.65
CA MET A 15 17.19 3.90 7.67
C MET A 15 17.84 4.89 8.64
N LYS A 16 18.44 4.44 9.74
CA LYS A 16 19.15 5.32 10.69
C LYS A 16 20.36 6.02 10.07
N GLU A 17 20.98 5.38 9.08
CA GLU A 17 22.15 5.92 8.39
C GLU A 17 21.78 6.97 7.31
N LEU A 18 20.52 6.98 6.85
CA LEU A 18 20.07 7.94 5.86
C LEU A 18 19.97 9.35 6.48
N PRO A 19 20.38 10.39 5.73
CA PRO A 19 20.25 11.77 6.20
C PRO A 19 18.80 12.15 6.51
N GLU A 20 18.62 13.03 7.47
CA GLU A 20 17.31 13.61 7.74
C GLU A 20 16.80 14.42 6.55
N LYS A 21 15.49 14.39 6.31
CA LYS A 21 14.82 15.18 5.26
C LYS A 21 15.42 15.02 3.86
N SER A 22 15.91 13.82 3.54
CA SER A 22 16.62 13.52 2.29
C SER A 22 15.78 12.79 1.26
N VAL A 23 14.65 12.18 1.66
CA VAL A 23 13.87 11.26 0.82
C VAL A 23 12.60 11.93 0.29
N ASP A 24 12.43 11.96 -1.02
CA ASP A 24 11.26 12.55 -1.69
C ASP A 24 10.09 11.56 -1.86
N LEU A 25 10.36 10.25 -1.86
CA LEU A 25 9.36 9.20 -2.01
C LEU A 25 9.84 7.92 -1.30
N ILE A 26 8.94 7.29 -0.57
CA ILE A 26 9.18 6.00 0.08
C ILE A 26 8.20 4.98 -0.50
N ILE A 27 8.71 3.85 -1.02
CA ILE A 27 7.90 2.75 -1.51
C ILE A 27 8.30 1.49 -0.74
N CYS A 28 7.33 0.80 -0.16
CA CYS A 28 7.55 -0.32 0.74
C CYS A 28 6.72 -1.54 0.35
N ASP A 29 7.37 -2.69 0.41
CA ASP A 29 6.74 -4.01 0.45
C ASP A 29 7.22 -4.71 1.72
N LEU A 30 6.61 -4.33 2.85
CA LEU A 30 7.01 -4.81 4.17
C LEU A 30 6.59 -6.27 4.39
N PRO A 31 7.30 -7.05 5.23
CA PRO A 31 6.89 -8.41 5.54
C PRO A 31 5.54 -8.41 6.29
N TYR A 32 4.57 -9.16 5.78
CA TYR A 32 3.18 -9.16 6.31
C TYR A 32 2.98 -10.11 7.49
N GLY A 33 3.95 -10.99 7.76
CA GLY A 33 3.84 -12.04 8.78
C GLY A 33 2.78 -13.11 8.44
N CYS A 34 2.42 -13.25 7.19
CA CYS A 34 1.42 -14.21 6.75
C CYS A 34 2.00 -15.55 6.29
N LEU A 35 3.30 -15.59 6.00
CA LEU A 35 4.04 -16.79 5.58
C LEU A 35 4.84 -17.42 6.74
N ALA A 36 5.14 -16.65 7.78
CA ALA A 36 5.82 -17.08 9.00
C ALA A 36 4.83 -17.66 10.02
N THR A 37 3.93 -18.56 9.60
CA THR A 37 2.97 -19.15 10.52
C THR A 37 3.62 -20.18 11.43
N GLN A 38 3.89 -19.79 12.66
CA GLN A 38 4.05 -20.74 13.75
C GLN A 38 2.72 -21.49 13.92
N GLY A 39 2.70 -22.76 13.54
CA GLY A 39 1.65 -23.70 13.95
C GLY A 39 0.46 -23.90 13.02
N THR A 40 0.39 -23.34 11.83
CA THR A 40 -0.61 -23.79 10.85
C THR A 40 -0.03 -24.94 10.01
N THR A 41 -0.75 -26.06 10.03
CA THR A 41 -0.49 -27.29 9.25
C THR A 41 -0.70 -27.08 7.74
N SER A 42 -0.33 -25.94 7.21
CA SER A 42 -0.29 -25.75 5.78
C SER A 42 0.96 -26.41 5.21
N LYS A 43 0.87 -27.73 5.01
CA LYS A 43 1.86 -28.56 4.30
C LYS A 43 2.17 -28.07 2.87
N MET A 44 1.71 -26.89 2.50
CA MET A 44 1.69 -26.38 1.14
C MET A 44 2.95 -25.63 0.74
N TYR A 45 3.76 -25.23 1.71
CA TYR A 45 5.03 -24.51 1.48
C TYR A 45 6.24 -25.22 2.07
N THR A 46 6.11 -26.47 2.50
CA THR A 46 7.25 -27.25 2.93
C THR A 46 7.88 -27.92 1.71
N ASN A 47 9.05 -27.45 1.31
CA ASN A 47 9.95 -28.28 0.54
C ASN A 47 10.19 -29.56 1.36
N LYS A 48 9.92 -30.73 0.76
CA LYS A 48 10.15 -32.04 1.38
C LYS A 48 11.63 -32.13 1.78
N GLY A 49 11.94 -31.98 3.04
CA GLY A 49 13.30 -32.23 3.51
C GLY A 49 13.60 -31.76 4.92
N GLU A 50 13.13 -30.59 5.33
CA GLU A 50 13.46 -30.07 6.65
C GLU A 50 12.22 -29.47 7.31
N GLY A 51 11.88 -29.99 8.48
CA GLY A 51 10.65 -29.69 9.21
C GLY A 51 10.61 -28.30 9.85
N GLN A 52 10.88 -27.26 9.10
CA GLN A 52 10.68 -25.88 9.53
C GLN A 52 9.64 -25.19 8.63
N ASN A 53 8.54 -24.90 9.26
CA ASN A 53 7.32 -24.36 8.70
C ASN A 53 7.46 -22.85 8.50
N GLY A 54 7.37 -22.39 7.25
CA GLY A 54 7.22 -20.98 6.93
C GLY A 54 8.48 -20.29 6.42
N CYS A 55 8.28 -19.11 5.86
CA CYS A 55 9.36 -18.23 5.42
C CYS A 55 9.89 -17.48 6.64
N SER A 56 11.09 -17.80 7.09
CA SER A 56 11.72 -17.20 8.28
C SER A 56 11.93 -15.68 8.17
N TRP A 57 11.93 -15.16 6.96
CA TRP A 57 12.10 -13.73 6.68
C TRP A 57 10.78 -12.94 6.78
N ASP A 58 9.61 -13.58 6.73
CA ASP A 58 8.32 -12.89 6.79
C ASP A 58 7.91 -12.58 8.24
N ILE A 59 8.76 -11.88 8.94
CA ILE A 59 8.54 -11.41 10.31
C ILE A 59 8.12 -9.94 10.26
N LYS A 60 6.97 -9.61 10.87
CA LYS A 60 6.51 -8.23 10.95
C LYS A 60 7.54 -7.35 11.65
N ILE A 61 7.81 -6.20 11.07
CA ILE A 61 8.67 -5.19 11.66
C ILE A 61 7.91 -4.40 12.74
N ASP A 62 8.66 -3.73 13.60
CA ASP A 62 8.10 -2.74 14.54
C ASP A 62 7.61 -1.51 13.77
N LEU A 63 6.29 -1.41 13.58
CA LEU A 63 5.67 -0.31 12.85
C LEU A 63 5.88 1.05 13.53
N LYS A 64 5.99 1.09 14.86
CA LYS A 64 6.27 2.33 15.57
C LYS A 64 7.67 2.86 15.23
N ALA A 65 8.67 2.01 15.35
CA ALA A 65 10.05 2.34 14.99
C ALA A 65 10.16 2.71 13.50
N PHE A 66 9.44 1.98 12.62
CA PHE A 66 9.38 2.29 11.19
C PHE A 66 8.85 3.70 10.94
N TRP A 67 7.71 4.08 11.52
CA TRP A 67 7.15 5.41 11.32
C TRP A 67 8.01 6.53 11.91
N GLU A 68 8.75 6.26 12.99
CA GLU A 68 9.73 7.21 13.54
C GLU A 68 10.83 7.51 12.50
N GLN A 69 11.37 6.47 11.85
CA GLN A 69 12.38 6.66 10.80
C GLN A 69 11.80 7.33 9.55
N VAL A 70 10.61 6.93 9.09
CA VAL A 70 9.92 7.58 7.97
C VAL A 70 9.77 9.08 8.21
N ARG A 71 9.33 9.48 9.41
CA ARG A 71 9.17 10.90 9.77
C ARG A 71 10.49 11.66 9.78
N ARG A 72 11.57 10.99 10.14
CA ARG A 72 12.91 11.59 10.17
C ARG A 72 13.48 11.81 8.77
N ILE A 73 13.38 10.79 7.90
CA ILE A 73 14.05 10.83 6.58
C ILE A 73 13.21 11.52 5.49
N ARG A 74 11.89 11.56 5.62
CA ARG A 74 11.03 12.23 4.63
C ARG A 74 11.40 13.70 4.49
N LYS A 75 11.51 14.18 3.26
CA LYS A 75 11.97 15.54 2.94
C LYS A 75 11.04 16.62 3.48
N ASN A 76 9.74 16.40 3.42
CA ASN A 76 8.74 17.34 3.91
C ASN A 76 7.42 16.61 4.25
N GLU A 77 6.39 17.38 4.64
CA GLU A 77 5.09 16.85 5.05
C GLU A 77 4.26 16.26 3.90
N HIS A 78 4.60 16.58 2.64
CA HIS A 78 3.93 16.08 1.43
C HIS A 78 4.63 14.84 0.85
N THR A 79 5.80 14.45 1.37
CA THR A 79 6.50 13.24 0.93
C THR A 79 5.62 12.02 1.15
N PRO A 80 5.22 11.31 0.09
CA PRO A 80 4.38 10.13 0.22
C PRO A 80 5.18 8.90 0.67
N THR A 81 4.53 8.06 1.46
CA THR A 81 4.98 6.72 1.76
C THR A 81 3.93 5.75 1.23
N ILE A 82 4.32 4.88 0.32
CA ILE A 82 3.45 3.98 -0.44
C ILE A 82 3.73 2.55 0.01
N HIS A 83 2.69 1.82 0.38
CA HIS A 83 2.80 0.45 0.87
C HIS A 83 1.96 -0.51 0.04
N PHE A 84 2.59 -1.54 -0.50
CA PHE A 84 1.87 -2.71 -1.00
C PHE A 84 1.49 -3.58 0.19
N CYS A 85 0.25 -4.05 0.23
CA CYS A 85 -0.16 -4.88 1.34
C CYS A 85 -1.42 -5.72 1.10
N THR A 86 -1.53 -6.78 1.88
CA THR A 86 -2.78 -7.52 2.02
C THR A 86 -3.76 -6.71 2.88
N THR A 87 -5.06 -6.97 2.73
CA THR A 87 -6.10 -6.27 3.52
C THR A 87 -5.87 -6.38 5.04
N LYS A 88 -5.45 -7.56 5.52
CA LYS A 88 -5.21 -7.77 6.95
C LYS A 88 -4.05 -6.94 7.48
N PHE A 89 -2.91 -6.98 6.79
CA PHE A 89 -1.75 -6.19 7.18
C PHE A 89 -2.02 -4.69 6.99
N GLY A 90 -2.75 -4.31 5.93
CA GLY A 90 -3.15 -2.94 5.68
C GLY A 90 -3.99 -2.33 6.81
N TYR A 91 -4.87 -3.13 7.42
CA TYR A 91 -5.60 -2.69 8.60
C TYR A 91 -4.67 -2.36 9.78
N GLU A 92 -3.70 -3.25 10.07
CA GLU A 92 -2.70 -3.02 11.11
C GLU A 92 -1.84 -1.78 10.80
N LEU A 93 -1.46 -1.61 9.53
CA LEU A 93 -0.68 -0.48 9.05
C LEU A 93 -1.43 0.85 9.23
N ILE A 94 -2.70 0.91 8.84
CA ILE A 94 -3.56 2.09 9.04
C ILE A 94 -3.70 2.41 10.52
N GLN A 95 -4.00 1.42 11.36
CA GLN A 95 -4.11 1.63 12.81
C GLN A 95 -2.81 2.18 13.42
N SER A 96 -1.66 1.76 12.91
CA SER A 96 -0.37 2.23 13.42
C SER A 96 -0.06 3.70 13.09
N ASN A 97 -0.74 4.29 12.10
CA ASN A 97 -0.53 5.67 11.66
C ASN A 97 -1.76 6.27 10.97
N GLU A 98 -2.92 6.16 11.60
CA GLU A 98 -4.21 6.62 11.06
C GLU A 98 -4.19 8.10 10.65
N ALA A 99 -3.55 8.94 11.44
CA ALA A 99 -3.48 10.38 11.19
C ALA A 99 -2.81 10.76 9.86
N GLU A 100 -1.89 9.94 9.38
CA GLU A 100 -1.16 10.17 8.13
C GLU A 100 -1.71 9.34 6.95
N PHE A 101 -2.68 8.45 7.15
CA PHE A 101 -3.34 7.75 6.07
C PHE A 101 -4.11 8.72 5.17
N ARG A 102 -3.97 8.59 3.84
CA ARG A 102 -4.60 9.50 2.87
C ARG A 102 -5.62 8.82 1.98
N TYR A 103 -5.21 7.79 1.27
CA TYR A 103 -6.07 7.04 0.35
C TYR A 103 -5.44 5.70 0.00
N ASP A 104 -6.23 4.89 -0.67
CA ASP A 104 -5.79 3.61 -1.22
C ASP A 104 -5.93 3.59 -2.74
N LEU A 105 -5.16 2.70 -3.35
CA LEU A 105 -5.21 2.36 -4.76
C LEU A 105 -5.32 0.84 -4.89
N VAL A 106 -5.87 0.38 -5.99
CA VAL A 106 -5.97 -1.03 -6.33
C VAL A 106 -4.99 -1.36 -7.43
N TRP A 107 -4.07 -2.29 -7.16
CA TRP A 107 -3.23 -2.87 -8.19
C TRP A 107 -3.89 -4.13 -8.75
N ASP A 108 -4.42 -4.05 -9.98
CA ASP A 108 -4.90 -5.21 -10.70
C ASP A 108 -3.72 -6.01 -11.27
N LYS A 109 -3.52 -7.23 -10.76
CA LYS A 109 -2.46 -8.14 -11.20
C LYS A 109 -2.79 -8.86 -12.51
N GLN A 110 -3.99 -8.71 -13.04
CA GLN A 110 -4.52 -9.37 -14.25
C GLN A 110 -4.52 -10.91 -14.18
N ARG A 111 -4.07 -11.50 -13.09
CA ARG A 111 -4.07 -12.94 -12.85
C ARG A 111 -4.56 -13.24 -11.44
N GLY A 112 -5.46 -14.21 -11.36
CA GLY A 112 -5.89 -14.74 -10.07
C GLY A 112 -4.75 -15.47 -9.38
N VAL A 113 -4.51 -15.14 -8.11
CA VAL A 113 -3.59 -15.85 -7.22
C VAL A 113 -4.35 -16.76 -6.27
N SER A 114 -3.64 -17.69 -5.60
CA SER A 114 -4.23 -18.66 -4.66
C SER A 114 -5.09 -19.74 -5.31
N PHE A 115 -4.71 -20.19 -6.51
CA PHE A 115 -5.42 -21.24 -7.25
C PHE A 115 -5.58 -22.55 -6.42
N LEU A 116 -4.65 -22.86 -5.53
CA LEU A 116 -4.69 -24.05 -4.68
C LEU A 116 -5.86 -24.03 -3.66
N THR A 117 -6.41 -22.86 -3.40
CA THR A 117 -7.56 -22.67 -2.51
C THR A 117 -8.83 -22.30 -3.26
N ALA A 118 -8.83 -22.34 -4.60
CA ALA A 118 -9.96 -21.91 -5.43
C ALA A 118 -11.27 -22.66 -5.15
N ASN A 119 -11.20 -23.89 -4.63
CA ASN A 119 -12.36 -24.67 -4.23
C ASN A 119 -12.95 -24.24 -2.86
N LYS A 120 -12.25 -23.39 -2.10
CA LYS A 120 -12.63 -22.96 -0.75
C LYS A 120 -12.91 -21.46 -0.66
N MET A 121 -12.31 -20.67 -1.53
CA MET A 121 -12.47 -19.21 -1.57
C MET A 121 -12.21 -18.66 -2.98
N PRO A 122 -12.79 -17.50 -3.33
CA PRO A 122 -12.49 -16.84 -4.60
C PRO A 122 -11.00 -16.54 -4.74
N MET A 123 -10.49 -16.70 -5.96
CA MET A 123 -9.14 -16.21 -6.28
C MET A 123 -9.10 -14.69 -6.26
N ARG A 124 -7.98 -14.15 -5.84
CA ARG A 124 -7.76 -12.70 -5.78
C ARG A 124 -6.88 -12.27 -6.95
N SER A 125 -7.30 -11.24 -7.68
CA SER A 125 -6.52 -10.67 -8.80
C SER A 125 -5.95 -9.28 -8.47
N HIS A 126 -6.13 -8.78 -7.27
CA HIS A 126 -5.67 -7.45 -6.89
C HIS A 126 -4.88 -7.43 -5.58
N GLU A 127 -4.08 -6.41 -5.43
CA GLU A 127 -3.46 -5.99 -4.17
C GLU A 127 -3.84 -4.55 -3.84
N MET A 128 -3.82 -4.23 -2.56
CA MET A 128 -4.05 -2.87 -2.09
C MET A 128 -2.72 -2.13 -2.02
N ILE A 129 -2.77 -0.86 -2.36
CA ILE A 129 -1.66 0.07 -2.19
C ILE A 129 -2.17 1.20 -1.30
N TYR A 130 -1.55 1.40 -0.15
CA TYR A 130 -1.93 2.46 0.80
C TYR A 130 -0.93 3.59 0.76
N VAL A 131 -1.45 4.82 0.77
CA VAL A 131 -0.65 6.04 0.69
C VAL A 131 -0.78 6.84 1.98
N PHE A 132 0.37 7.17 2.56
CA PHE A 132 0.48 7.97 3.77
C PHE A 132 1.30 9.23 3.51
N SER A 133 0.95 10.31 4.19
CA SER A 133 1.74 11.54 4.29
C SER A 133 1.21 12.42 5.43
N LYS A 134 2.02 13.30 6.00
CA LYS A 134 1.56 14.17 7.11
C LYS A 134 0.56 15.23 6.61
N ALA A 135 0.84 15.83 5.45
CA ALA A 135 -0.11 16.69 4.72
C ALA A 135 -0.70 15.92 3.52
N GLY A 136 -1.37 16.57 2.60
CA GLY A 136 -1.77 15.94 1.34
C GLY A 136 -0.55 15.42 0.60
N ALA A 137 -0.55 14.14 0.19
CA ALA A 137 0.54 13.56 -0.58
C ALA A 137 0.78 14.37 -1.86
N PHE A 138 2.05 14.54 -2.23
CA PHE A 138 2.35 15.18 -3.51
C PHE A 138 1.71 14.38 -4.64
N TYR A 139 0.95 15.06 -5.45
CA TYR A 139 0.25 14.49 -6.61
C TYR A 139 0.24 15.48 -7.77
N GLU A 140 0.81 15.07 -8.88
CA GLU A 140 0.75 15.83 -10.14
C GLU A 140 -0.20 15.13 -11.09
N ARG A 141 -1.35 15.75 -11.30
CA ARG A 141 -2.34 15.23 -12.25
C ARG A 141 -1.79 15.36 -13.67
N LYS A 142 -1.73 14.21 -14.36
CA LYS A 142 -1.48 14.17 -15.81
C LYS A 142 -2.76 13.75 -16.50
N ASP A 143 -3.31 14.64 -17.31
CA ASP A 143 -4.46 14.30 -18.14
C ASP A 143 -3.99 13.42 -19.30
N ILE A 144 -4.69 12.32 -19.51
CA ILE A 144 -4.47 11.45 -20.68
C ILE A 144 -5.33 12.02 -21.78
N GLU A 145 -4.72 12.43 -22.90
CA GLU A 145 -5.46 12.77 -24.10
C GLU A 145 -6.18 11.53 -24.64
N GLY A 146 -7.49 11.58 -24.73
CA GLY A 146 -8.32 10.49 -25.24
C GLY A 146 -9.71 11.02 -25.58
N ASP A 147 -10.41 10.31 -26.45
CA ASP A 147 -11.80 10.57 -26.77
C ASP A 147 -12.69 10.31 -25.56
N PHE A 148 -12.82 11.30 -24.70
CA PHE A 148 -13.83 11.26 -23.63
C PHE A 148 -15.21 11.34 -24.27
N LYS A 149 -15.98 10.25 -24.23
CA LYS A 149 -17.41 10.32 -24.47
C LYS A 149 -17.98 11.32 -23.49
N LYS A 150 -18.49 12.46 -23.99
CA LYS A 150 -19.24 13.39 -23.15
C LYS A 150 -20.41 12.62 -22.54
N PHE A 151 -20.35 12.40 -21.26
CA PHE A 151 -21.52 11.97 -20.50
C PHE A 151 -22.45 13.18 -20.45
N GLU A 152 -23.46 13.19 -21.31
CA GLU A 152 -24.61 14.04 -21.08
C GLU A 152 -25.31 13.46 -19.86
N ALA A 153 -25.18 14.16 -18.73
CA ALA A 153 -25.98 13.86 -17.57
C ALA A 153 -27.45 14.07 -18.00
N LYS A 154 -28.14 12.97 -18.30
CA LYS A 154 -29.59 13.03 -18.36
C LYS A 154 -30.06 13.57 -17.01
N ASP A 155 -30.92 14.58 -17.01
CA ASP A 155 -31.53 15.10 -15.80
C ASP A 155 -32.23 14.00 -15.01
N THR A 156 -31.44 13.27 -14.24
CA THR A 156 -31.93 12.39 -13.20
C THR A 156 -32.25 13.31 -12.04
N LYS A 157 -33.55 13.63 -11.87
CA LYS A 157 -34.03 14.21 -10.62
C LYS A 157 -33.65 13.28 -9.49
N TRP A 158 -32.55 13.59 -8.80
CA TRP A 158 -32.20 12.93 -7.57
C TRP A 158 -33.13 13.45 -6.47
N GLU A 159 -34.28 12.82 -6.33
CA GLU A 159 -35.11 12.97 -5.14
C GLU A 159 -34.45 12.14 -4.00
N SER A 160 -33.35 12.61 -3.48
CA SER A 160 -32.85 12.08 -2.22
C SER A 160 -32.77 13.23 -1.21
N ASN A 161 -33.60 13.16 -0.19
CA ASN A 161 -33.59 14.05 0.96
C ASN A 161 -32.32 13.95 1.83
N LEU A 162 -31.22 13.37 1.33
CA LEU A 162 -30.05 13.01 2.15
C LEU A 162 -28.70 13.59 1.69
N MET A 163 -28.61 14.15 0.48
CA MET A 163 -27.37 14.85 0.08
C MET A 163 -27.69 15.99 -0.88
N THR A 164 -27.40 17.22 -0.47
CA THR A 164 -27.23 18.33 -1.41
C THR A 164 -26.04 18.02 -2.31
N PRO A 165 -26.21 18.00 -3.66
CA PRO A 165 -25.07 17.81 -4.54
C PRO A 165 -24.06 18.95 -4.32
N PRO A 166 -22.75 18.66 -4.35
CA PRO A 166 -21.75 19.73 -4.29
C PRO A 166 -22.00 20.69 -5.45
N THR A 167 -22.19 21.95 -5.13
CA THR A 167 -22.36 23.05 -6.10
C THR A 167 -21.20 22.98 -7.09
N GLY A 168 -21.55 22.76 -8.36
CA GLY A 168 -20.62 22.46 -9.44
C GLY A 168 -19.50 23.51 -9.55
N ARG A 169 -18.27 23.05 -9.50
CA ARG A 169 -17.17 23.80 -10.10
C ARG A 169 -17.18 23.50 -11.58
N HIS A 170 -17.57 24.51 -12.37
CA HIS A 170 -17.31 24.48 -13.80
C HIS A 170 -15.79 24.39 -14.00
N ILE A 171 -15.33 23.25 -14.47
CA ILE A 171 -13.98 23.13 -15.00
C ILE A 171 -14.06 23.68 -16.43
N LYS A 172 -13.38 24.81 -16.65
CA LYS A 172 -13.12 25.33 -17.99
C LYS A 172 -12.01 24.55 -18.61
#